data_68046aaecbe2abd8634c690f0a7c882d
#
_entry.id   68046aaecbe2abd8634c690f0a7c882d
#
_cell.length_a   1.000
_cell.length_b   1.000
_cell.length_c   1.000
_cell.angle_alpha   90.00
_cell.angle_beta   90.00
_cell.angle_gamma   90.00
#
_symmetry.space_group_name_H-M   'P 1'
#
loop_
_entity.id
_entity.type
_entity.pdbx_description
1 polymer ?
#
loop_
_entity_poly.entity_id
_entity_poly.type
_entity_poly.pdbx_seq_one_letter_code
_entity_poly.pdbx_strand_id
1 'polypeptide(L)'
;FKDRVMIYKDVDPSLRRPVYSKLLKLDESEEMILNKVDEIYSTKFKNSKSFTEMMAMSLDELNNSDDPLILFAKETFDESMKYEKESEERGAKRQLLKSKFIGLLKKYYKSSNKQLYADANGTLRVTYGNVKAVSLKDGLTYEPFTRLEGIPQKHTGEEPFNASDKLLNLINKKDYGDYYYEPVNSVPVNFLSTLDITNGNSGSATINSDFELVGLAFDGMLETIIADYKYIPEARNISVDSRYFLWTLDKLENAENILEELSITCLLYTSPSPRDAY
;
A
#
# COMPACT_ATOMS: atom_id res chain seq x y z
N PHE A 1 -2.81 -18.53 7.00
CA PHE A 1 -4.00 -18.62 7.88
C PHE A 1 -3.58 -19.01 9.30
N LYS A 2 -2.69 -20.01 9.49
CA LYS A 2 -2.20 -20.45 10.81
C LYS A 2 -1.68 -19.25 11.63
N ASP A 3 -0.81 -18.43 11.05
CA ASP A 3 -0.25 -17.24 11.72
C ASP A 3 -1.33 -16.27 12.18
N ARG A 4 -2.35 -16.05 11.34
CA ARG A 4 -3.49 -15.19 11.71
C ARG A 4 -4.31 -15.75 12.85
N VAL A 5 -4.48 -17.07 12.91
CA VAL A 5 -5.17 -17.73 14.02
C VAL A 5 -4.38 -17.59 15.32
N MET A 6 -3.04 -17.70 15.24
CA MET A 6 -2.18 -17.51 16.40
C MET A 6 -2.21 -16.07 16.90
N ILE A 7 -2.16 -15.07 16.01
CA ILE A 7 -2.35 -13.65 16.38
C ILE A 7 -3.74 -13.45 17.03
N TYR A 8 -4.78 -14.10 16.49
CA TYR A 8 -6.14 -13.99 17.03
C TYR A 8 -6.27 -14.64 18.41
N LYS A 9 -5.49 -15.68 18.69
CA LYS A 9 -5.36 -16.29 20.04
C LYS A 9 -4.89 -15.28 21.09
N ASP A 10 -4.03 -14.34 20.70
CA ASP A 10 -3.49 -13.32 21.62
C ASP A 10 -4.44 -12.13 21.86
N VAL A 11 -5.55 -12.07 21.13
CA VAL A 11 -6.61 -11.08 21.37
C VAL A 11 -7.30 -11.40 22.71
N ASP A 12 -7.64 -10.36 23.48
CA ASP A 12 -8.41 -10.52 24.73
C ASP A 12 -9.65 -11.39 24.50
N PRO A 13 -9.86 -12.45 25.30
CA PRO A 13 -10.99 -13.36 25.14
C PRO A 13 -12.36 -12.68 25.07
N SER A 14 -12.55 -11.55 25.76
CA SER A 14 -13.80 -10.77 25.73
C SER A 14 -14.06 -10.09 24.37
N LEU A 15 -13.03 -9.92 23.54
CA LEU A 15 -13.09 -9.32 22.21
C LEU A 15 -13.12 -10.37 21.09
N ARG A 16 -12.90 -11.65 21.41
CA ARG A 16 -12.97 -12.72 20.43
C ARG A 16 -14.42 -13.06 20.10
N ARG A 17 -14.63 -13.52 18.87
CA ARG A 17 -15.94 -14.04 18.45
C ARG A 17 -16.13 -15.43 19.04
N PRO A 18 -17.21 -15.69 19.80
CA PRO A 18 -17.40 -16.94 20.53
C PRO A 18 -17.34 -18.19 19.63
N VAL A 19 -17.95 -18.14 18.44
CA VAL A 19 -17.96 -19.27 17.51
C VAL A 19 -16.55 -19.64 17.06
N TYR A 20 -15.70 -18.65 16.73
CA TYR A 20 -14.32 -18.92 16.33
C TYR A 20 -13.47 -19.43 17.49
N SER A 21 -13.65 -18.89 18.71
CA SER A 21 -12.97 -19.39 19.90
C SER A 21 -13.27 -20.85 20.15
N LYS A 22 -14.54 -21.25 20.02
CA LYS A 22 -15.00 -22.62 20.18
C LYS A 22 -14.48 -23.55 19.08
N LEU A 23 -14.67 -23.17 17.80
CA LEU A 23 -14.33 -24.03 16.66
C LEU A 23 -12.84 -24.20 16.49
N LEU A 24 -12.05 -23.15 16.72
CA LEU A 24 -10.60 -23.18 16.61
C LEU A 24 -9.91 -23.58 17.91
N LYS A 25 -10.66 -23.82 18.98
CA LYS A 25 -10.14 -24.19 20.31
C LYS A 25 -9.09 -23.19 20.83
N LEU A 26 -9.36 -21.89 20.71
CA LEU A 26 -8.37 -20.83 20.98
C LEU A 26 -7.88 -20.79 22.43
N ASP A 27 -8.58 -21.41 23.35
CA ASP A 27 -8.20 -21.49 24.77
C ASP A 27 -7.34 -22.74 25.10
N GLU A 28 -7.08 -23.58 24.10
CA GLU A 28 -6.27 -24.79 24.21
C GLU A 28 -4.80 -24.53 23.83
N SER A 29 -3.99 -25.60 23.81
CA SER A 29 -2.60 -25.52 23.41
C SER A 29 -2.44 -25.14 21.93
N GLU A 30 -1.30 -24.52 21.58
CA GLU A 30 -1.00 -24.16 20.18
C GLU A 30 -1.07 -25.35 19.23
N GLU A 31 -0.58 -26.51 19.69
CA GLU A 31 -0.65 -27.74 18.91
C GLU A 31 -2.11 -28.15 18.60
N MET A 32 -3.01 -28.05 19.56
CA MET A 32 -4.43 -28.36 19.34
C MET A 32 -5.10 -27.38 18.39
N ILE A 33 -4.76 -26.10 18.49
CA ILE A 33 -5.24 -25.07 17.57
C ILE A 33 -4.76 -25.34 16.14
N LEU A 34 -3.47 -25.61 15.96
CA LEU A 34 -2.88 -25.89 14.65
C LEU A 34 -3.44 -27.17 14.03
N ASN A 35 -3.64 -28.23 14.83
CA ASN A 35 -4.28 -29.46 14.38
C ASN A 35 -5.73 -29.20 13.91
N LYS A 36 -6.46 -28.32 14.61
CA LYS A 36 -7.83 -27.96 14.19
C LYS A 36 -7.85 -27.17 12.90
N VAL A 37 -6.87 -26.29 12.70
CA VAL A 37 -6.70 -25.59 11.42
C VAL A 37 -6.39 -26.58 10.29
N ASP A 38 -5.49 -27.55 10.52
CA ASP A 38 -5.16 -28.57 9.52
C ASP A 38 -6.37 -29.47 9.20
N GLU A 39 -7.22 -29.77 10.17
CA GLU A 39 -8.50 -30.47 9.96
C GLU A 39 -9.40 -29.68 8.99
N ILE A 40 -9.58 -28.38 9.21
CA ILE A 40 -10.38 -27.52 8.31
C ILE A 40 -9.80 -27.51 6.90
N TYR A 41 -8.46 -27.46 6.78
CA TYR A 41 -7.75 -27.49 5.50
C TYR A 41 -7.63 -28.89 4.88
N SER A 42 -8.10 -29.96 5.55
CA SER A 42 -8.22 -31.30 4.95
C SER A 42 -9.35 -31.41 3.91
N THR A 43 -10.02 -30.30 3.61
CA THR A 43 -11.06 -30.18 2.58
C THR A 43 -10.64 -30.78 1.24
N LYS A 44 -11.58 -31.30 0.47
CA LYS A 44 -11.38 -31.71 -0.93
C LYS A 44 -11.28 -30.54 -1.92
N PHE A 45 -11.65 -29.33 -1.50
CA PHE A 45 -11.70 -28.12 -2.34
C PHE A 45 -10.38 -27.34 -2.27
N LYS A 46 -9.27 -27.91 -2.79
CA LYS A 46 -7.90 -27.38 -2.64
C LYS A 46 -7.39 -26.58 -3.84
N ASN A 47 -8.09 -26.59 -4.94
CA ASN A 47 -7.64 -25.90 -6.16
C ASN A 47 -8.81 -25.16 -6.83
N SER A 48 -8.50 -24.31 -7.80
CA SER A 48 -9.49 -23.47 -8.48
C SER A 48 -10.66 -24.29 -9.07
N LYS A 49 -10.37 -25.46 -9.68
CA LYS A 49 -11.40 -26.31 -10.28
C LYS A 49 -12.37 -26.86 -9.24
N SER A 50 -11.84 -27.50 -8.18
CA SER A 50 -12.68 -28.05 -7.10
C SER A 50 -13.42 -26.96 -6.33
N PHE A 51 -12.84 -25.77 -6.19
CA PHE A 51 -13.53 -24.62 -5.60
C PHE A 51 -14.70 -24.13 -6.47
N THR A 52 -14.55 -24.10 -7.80
CA THR A 52 -15.65 -23.80 -8.72
C THR A 52 -16.76 -24.86 -8.64
N GLU A 53 -16.41 -26.13 -8.48
CA GLU A 53 -17.38 -27.22 -8.26
C GLU A 53 -18.15 -27.00 -6.96
N MET A 54 -17.48 -26.59 -5.88
CA MET A 54 -18.14 -26.24 -4.61
C MET A 54 -19.11 -25.07 -4.77
N MET A 55 -18.71 -24.03 -5.50
CA MET A 55 -19.58 -22.86 -5.75
C MET A 55 -20.83 -23.18 -6.60
N ALA A 56 -20.82 -24.29 -7.36
CA ALA A 56 -21.95 -24.77 -8.13
C ALA A 56 -22.88 -25.72 -7.35
N MET A 57 -22.52 -26.09 -6.11
CA MET A 57 -23.34 -26.98 -5.28
C MET A 57 -24.66 -26.31 -4.89
N SER A 58 -25.74 -27.10 -4.88
CA SER A 58 -27.02 -26.67 -4.34
C SER A 58 -26.97 -26.51 -2.80
N LEU A 59 -27.95 -25.79 -2.24
CA LEU A 59 -28.07 -25.64 -0.79
C LEU A 59 -28.24 -27.00 -0.09
N ASP A 60 -28.93 -27.95 -0.70
CA ASP A 60 -29.11 -29.29 -0.14
C ASP A 60 -27.80 -30.07 -0.12
N GLU A 61 -26.99 -29.98 -1.19
CA GLU A 61 -25.65 -30.59 -1.23
C GLU A 61 -24.71 -29.97 -0.22
N LEU A 62 -24.71 -28.65 -0.08
CA LEU A 62 -23.94 -27.95 0.94
C LEU A 62 -24.38 -28.35 2.36
N ASN A 63 -25.69 -28.44 2.61
CA ASN A 63 -26.24 -28.78 3.91
C ASN A 63 -25.95 -30.23 4.31
N ASN A 64 -25.86 -31.15 3.37
CA ASN A 64 -25.54 -32.56 3.60
C ASN A 64 -24.05 -32.88 3.47
N SER A 65 -23.20 -31.87 3.24
CA SER A 65 -21.76 -32.07 3.10
C SER A 65 -21.10 -32.33 4.47
N ASP A 66 -20.19 -33.29 4.49
CA ASP A 66 -19.30 -33.63 5.60
C ASP A 66 -17.90 -33.00 5.46
N ASP A 67 -17.68 -32.21 4.40
CA ASP A 67 -16.40 -31.55 4.16
C ASP A 67 -16.08 -30.54 5.28
N PRO A 68 -14.87 -30.63 5.90
CA PRO A 68 -14.51 -29.82 7.06
C PRO A 68 -14.59 -28.30 6.83
N LEU A 69 -14.28 -27.83 5.60
CA LEU A 69 -14.38 -26.42 5.26
C LEU A 69 -15.84 -25.95 5.19
N ILE A 70 -16.71 -26.77 4.59
CA ILE A 70 -18.15 -26.47 4.51
C ILE A 70 -18.78 -26.49 5.90
N LEU A 71 -18.44 -27.47 6.73
CA LEU A 71 -18.90 -27.53 8.12
C LEU A 71 -18.48 -26.29 8.90
N PHE A 72 -17.22 -25.90 8.80
CA PHE A 72 -16.72 -24.68 9.43
C PHE A 72 -17.47 -23.43 8.97
N ALA A 73 -17.68 -23.30 7.65
CA ALA A 73 -18.43 -22.19 7.07
C ALA A 73 -19.88 -22.14 7.58
N LYS A 74 -20.57 -23.29 7.64
CA LYS A 74 -21.94 -23.39 8.16
C LYS A 74 -22.02 -22.96 9.63
N GLU A 75 -21.15 -23.47 10.48
CA GLU A 75 -21.17 -23.15 11.91
C GLU A 75 -20.83 -21.67 12.19
N THR A 76 -20.03 -21.03 11.32
CA THR A 76 -19.68 -19.62 11.46
C THR A 76 -20.65 -18.66 10.78
N PHE A 77 -21.56 -19.15 9.93
CA PHE A 77 -22.40 -18.32 9.06
C PHE A 77 -23.29 -17.35 9.84
N ASP A 78 -24.10 -17.87 10.77
CA ASP A 78 -25.07 -17.05 11.50
C ASP A 78 -24.41 -15.95 12.33
N GLU A 79 -23.31 -16.26 13.00
CA GLU A 79 -22.55 -15.26 13.75
C GLU A 79 -21.89 -14.24 12.81
N SER A 80 -21.43 -14.68 11.65
CA SER A 80 -20.85 -13.79 10.65
C SER A 80 -21.88 -12.82 10.09
N MET A 81 -23.07 -13.27 9.75
CA MET A 81 -24.18 -12.43 9.30
C MET A 81 -24.63 -11.44 10.38
N LYS A 82 -24.73 -11.89 11.63
CA LYS A 82 -25.03 -10.99 12.75
C LYS A 82 -23.96 -9.90 12.90
N TYR A 83 -22.68 -10.28 12.83
CA TYR A 83 -21.58 -9.32 12.94
C TYR A 83 -21.55 -8.33 11.78
N GLU A 84 -21.83 -8.78 10.56
CA GLU A 84 -21.93 -7.91 9.38
C GLU A 84 -23.02 -6.86 9.59
N LYS A 85 -24.23 -7.26 9.97
CA LYS A 85 -25.32 -6.32 10.28
C LYS A 85 -24.95 -5.32 11.38
N GLU A 86 -24.37 -5.79 12.48
CA GLU A 86 -23.91 -4.88 13.55
C GLU A 86 -22.78 -3.95 13.07
N SER A 87 -21.91 -4.41 12.17
CA SER A 87 -20.85 -3.60 11.57
C SER A 87 -21.42 -2.50 10.66
N GLU A 88 -22.43 -2.83 9.86
CA GLU A 88 -23.16 -1.85 9.04
C GLU A 88 -23.84 -0.79 9.88
N GLU A 89 -24.55 -1.19 10.95
CA GLU A 89 -25.21 -0.26 11.88
C GLU A 89 -24.19 0.67 12.57
N ARG A 90 -23.06 0.11 13.02
CA ARG A 90 -21.94 0.93 13.58
C ARG A 90 -21.32 1.84 12.51
N GLY A 91 -21.18 1.35 11.29
CA GLY A 91 -20.68 2.11 10.13
C GLY A 91 -21.57 3.32 9.84
N ALA A 92 -22.88 3.11 9.73
CA ALA A 92 -23.87 4.16 9.51
C ALA A 92 -23.84 5.22 10.62
N LYS A 93 -23.79 4.78 11.89
CA LYS A 93 -23.69 5.69 13.05
C LYS A 93 -22.37 6.48 13.02
N ARG A 94 -21.27 5.84 12.71
CA ARG A 94 -19.95 6.49 12.58
C ARG A 94 -19.98 7.54 11.46
N GLN A 95 -20.57 7.23 10.31
CA GLN A 95 -20.69 8.16 9.18
C GLN A 95 -21.48 9.42 9.58
N LEU A 96 -22.60 9.25 10.29
CA LEU A 96 -23.39 10.37 10.80
C LEU A 96 -22.60 11.24 11.81
N LEU A 97 -21.84 10.60 12.70
CA LEU A 97 -20.99 11.29 13.66
C LEU A 97 -19.80 11.99 12.99
N LYS A 98 -19.20 11.36 11.95
CA LYS A 98 -18.12 11.96 11.16
C LYS A 98 -18.59 13.27 10.51
N SER A 99 -19.78 13.30 9.93
CA SER A 99 -20.36 14.51 9.35
C SER A 99 -20.49 15.66 10.37
N LYS A 100 -20.99 15.36 11.56
CA LYS A 100 -21.09 16.34 12.66
C LYS A 100 -19.71 16.81 13.13
N PHE A 101 -18.76 15.87 13.28
CA PHE A 101 -17.39 16.17 13.68
C PHE A 101 -16.70 17.11 12.68
N ILE A 102 -16.81 16.83 11.38
CA ILE A 102 -16.25 17.70 10.32
C ILE A 102 -16.87 19.10 10.37
N GLY A 103 -18.19 19.20 10.63
CA GLY A 103 -18.87 20.48 10.83
C GLY A 103 -18.30 21.31 12.01
N LEU A 104 -17.98 20.65 13.12
CA LEU A 104 -17.33 21.29 14.28
C LEU A 104 -15.88 21.65 13.99
N LEU A 105 -15.15 20.76 13.35
CA LEU A 105 -13.76 20.97 12.95
C LEU A 105 -13.63 22.17 12.02
N LYS A 106 -14.53 22.30 11.03
CA LYS A 106 -14.59 23.46 10.13
C LYS A 106 -14.78 24.78 10.90
N LYS A 107 -15.65 24.80 11.91
CA LYS A 107 -15.85 25.99 12.77
C LYS A 107 -14.57 26.31 13.55
N TYR A 108 -13.94 25.31 14.14
CA TYR A 108 -12.69 25.46 14.90
C TYR A 108 -11.55 25.99 14.04
N TYR A 109 -11.34 25.42 12.84
CA TYR A 109 -10.28 25.87 11.92
C TYR A 109 -10.53 27.33 11.48
N LYS A 110 -11.77 27.67 11.17
CA LYS A 110 -12.14 29.05 10.82
C LYS A 110 -11.86 30.03 11.98
N SER A 111 -12.16 29.68 13.24
CA SER A 111 -11.87 30.55 14.39
C SER A 111 -10.37 30.66 14.69
N SER A 112 -9.56 29.67 14.26
CA SER A 112 -8.12 29.64 14.44
C SER A 112 -7.35 30.18 13.23
N ASN A 113 -8.05 30.77 12.25
CA ASN A 113 -7.48 31.23 10.96
C ASN A 113 -6.66 30.15 10.24
N LYS A 114 -7.12 28.90 10.33
CA LYS A 114 -6.53 27.74 9.64
C LYS A 114 -7.46 27.31 8.51
N GLN A 115 -6.88 26.77 7.45
CA GLN A 115 -7.65 26.17 6.37
C GLN A 115 -7.85 24.67 6.62
N LEU A 116 -9.06 24.21 6.39
CA LEU A 116 -9.39 22.79 6.32
C LEU A 116 -9.56 22.44 4.84
N TYR A 117 -8.72 21.57 4.34
CA TYR A 117 -8.83 21.05 2.97
C TYR A 117 -9.78 19.86 2.90
N ALA A 118 -10.35 19.63 1.72
CA ALA A 118 -11.25 18.51 1.49
C ALA A 118 -10.48 17.21 1.34
N ASP A 119 -11.00 16.14 1.91
CA ASP A 119 -10.57 14.78 1.65
C ASP A 119 -10.85 14.37 0.19
N ALA A 120 -10.13 13.37 -0.32
CA ALA A 120 -10.39 12.81 -1.65
C ALA A 120 -11.82 12.24 -1.70
N ASN A 121 -12.62 12.70 -2.67
CA ASN A 121 -14.04 12.35 -2.79
C ASN A 121 -14.46 12.07 -4.25
N GLY A 122 -13.51 11.67 -5.10
CA GLY A 122 -13.74 11.42 -6.54
C GLY A 122 -13.70 12.69 -7.41
N THR A 123 -13.41 13.86 -6.84
CA THR A 123 -13.16 15.10 -7.59
C THR A 123 -11.66 15.33 -7.78
N LEU A 124 -11.31 16.13 -8.79
CA LEU A 124 -9.93 16.54 -9.01
C LEU A 124 -9.39 17.28 -7.77
N ARG A 125 -8.29 16.77 -7.24
CA ARG A 125 -7.55 17.37 -6.14
C ARG A 125 -6.11 17.61 -6.59
N VAL A 126 -5.62 18.81 -6.38
CA VAL A 126 -4.24 19.18 -6.67
C VAL A 126 -3.55 19.50 -5.35
N THR A 127 -2.38 18.90 -5.15
CA THR A 127 -1.45 19.22 -4.06
C THR A 127 -0.16 19.75 -4.70
N TYR A 128 0.56 20.62 -4.00
CA TYR A 128 1.81 21.16 -4.48
C TYR A 128 2.86 21.18 -3.36
N GLY A 129 4.12 21.12 -3.77
CA GLY A 129 5.24 21.04 -2.82
C GLY A 129 6.57 20.99 -3.57
N ASN A 130 7.61 20.61 -2.85
CA ASN A 130 8.97 20.52 -3.37
C ASN A 130 9.56 19.14 -3.11
N VAL A 131 10.46 18.70 -3.96
CA VAL A 131 11.35 17.56 -3.69
C VAL A 131 12.31 17.99 -2.58
N LYS A 132 12.30 17.28 -1.45
CA LYS A 132 13.03 17.73 -0.26
C LYS A 132 13.39 16.57 0.67
N ALA A 133 14.63 16.57 1.14
CA ALA A 133 15.10 15.75 2.25
C ALA A 133 14.29 16.00 3.54
N VAL A 134 14.39 15.12 4.50
CA VAL A 134 13.81 15.31 5.83
C VAL A 134 14.73 14.75 6.91
N SER A 135 14.98 15.55 7.94
CA SER A 135 15.63 15.10 9.17
C SER A 135 14.56 14.83 10.21
N LEU A 136 14.42 13.56 10.61
CA LEU A 136 13.42 13.13 11.60
C LEU A 136 13.92 13.33 13.03
N LYS A 137 15.22 13.23 13.23
CA LYS A 137 15.92 13.45 14.50
C LYS A 137 17.39 13.71 14.24
N ASP A 138 18.09 14.14 15.28
CA ASP A 138 19.53 14.37 15.21
C ASP A 138 20.28 13.13 14.66
N GLY A 139 21.14 13.36 13.68
CA GLY A 139 21.92 12.32 13.02
C GLY A 139 21.15 11.40 12.03
N LEU A 140 19.85 11.62 11.82
CA LEU A 140 19.04 10.83 10.86
C LEU A 140 18.37 11.72 9.83
N THR A 141 18.89 11.67 8.60
CA THR A 141 18.31 12.37 7.45
C THR A 141 17.99 11.39 6.33
N TYR A 142 16.80 11.48 5.80
CA TYR A 142 16.42 10.81 4.54
C TYR A 142 16.74 11.75 3.38
N GLU A 143 17.59 11.26 2.49
CA GLU A 143 17.92 11.95 1.25
C GLU A 143 16.68 12.01 0.32
N PRO A 144 16.61 13.05 -0.53
CA PRO A 144 15.43 13.22 -1.38
C PRO A 144 15.29 12.16 -2.48
N PHE A 145 16.37 11.48 -2.84
CA PHE A 145 16.36 10.46 -3.89
C PHE A 145 16.93 9.12 -3.41
N THR A 146 16.34 8.02 -3.87
CA THR A 146 16.96 6.70 -3.83
C THR A 146 17.54 6.35 -5.20
N ARG A 147 18.45 5.37 -5.26
CA ARG A 147 19.25 5.03 -6.45
C ARG A 147 19.11 3.56 -6.81
N LEU A 148 19.44 3.22 -8.06
CA LEU A 148 19.46 1.84 -8.54
C LEU A 148 20.28 0.91 -7.62
N GLU A 149 21.41 1.38 -7.10
CA GLU A 149 22.28 0.61 -6.22
C GLU A 149 21.64 0.22 -4.88
N GLY A 150 20.54 0.85 -4.52
CA GLY A 150 19.74 0.44 -3.36
C GLY A 150 18.99 -0.89 -3.58
N ILE A 151 18.73 -1.28 -4.82
CA ILE A 151 18.02 -2.53 -5.15
C ILE A 151 18.86 -3.76 -4.79
N PRO A 152 20.13 -3.91 -5.24
CA PRO A 152 20.99 -5.02 -4.83
C PRO A 152 21.20 -5.09 -3.31
N GLN A 153 21.24 -3.95 -2.61
CA GLN A 153 21.41 -3.90 -1.16
C GLN A 153 20.23 -4.52 -0.40
N LYS A 154 19.03 -4.50 -0.99
CA LYS A 154 17.82 -5.11 -0.42
C LYS A 154 17.56 -6.52 -0.92
N HIS A 155 18.25 -6.96 -1.98
CA HIS A 155 18.04 -8.26 -2.59
C HIS A 155 18.44 -9.39 -1.63
N THR A 156 17.51 -10.30 -1.34
CA THR A 156 17.71 -11.47 -0.48
C THR A 156 17.68 -12.79 -1.26
N GLY A 157 17.22 -12.78 -2.52
CA GLY A 157 16.92 -13.98 -3.30
C GLY A 157 15.58 -14.63 -2.97
N GLU A 158 14.84 -14.09 -2.01
CA GLU A 158 13.51 -14.56 -1.57
C GLU A 158 12.48 -13.43 -1.64
N GLU A 159 11.23 -13.78 -1.96
CA GLU A 159 10.12 -12.82 -1.94
C GLU A 159 9.92 -12.22 -0.53
N PRO A 160 9.58 -10.92 -0.44
CA PRO A 160 9.29 -9.96 -1.49
C PRO A 160 10.52 -9.16 -1.99
N PHE A 161 11.73 -9.51 -1.55
CA PHE A 161 12.97 -8.80 -1.88
C PHE A 161 13.82 -9.57 -2.90
N ASN A 162 13.15 -10.12 -3.91
CA ASN A 162 13.77 -10.87 -4.98
C ASN A 162 13.87 -9.99 -6.24
N ALA A 163 15.09 -9.66 -6.67
CA ALA A 163 15.36 -8.96 -7.92
C ALA A 163 15.88 -9.95 -8.98
N SER A 164 15.45 -9.78 -10.23
CA SER A 164 15.89 -10.65 -11.33
C SER A 164 17.38 -10.49 -11.63
N ASP A 165 18.02 -11.58 -12.06
CA ASP A 165 19.44 -11.57 -12.46
C ASP A 165 19.71 -10.54 -13.56
N LYS A 166 18.78 -10.34 -14.51
CA LYS A 166 18.89 -9.34 -15.57
C LYS A 166 19.00 -7.94 -14.98
N LEU A 167 18.13 -7.60 -14.02
CA LEU A 167 18.14 -6.32 -13.33
C LEU A 167 19.44 -6.10 -12.56
N LEU A 168 19.85 -7.09 -11.76
CA LEU A 168 21.09 -7.01 -10.98
C LEU A 168 22.33 -6.85 -11.89
N ASN A 169 22.37 -7.54 -13.02
CA ASN A 169 23.46 -7.42 -13.98
C ASN A 169 23.53 -6.04 -14.63
N LEU A 170 22.39 -5.43 -15.01
CA LEU A 170 22.34 -4.09 -15.56
C LEU A 170 22.85 -3.05 -14.55
N ILE A 171 22.42 -3.16 -13.29
CA ILE A 171 22.86 -2.26 -12.21
C ILE A 171 24.38 -2.43 -11.97
N ASN A 172 24.88 -3.64 -11.90
CA ASN A 172 26.32 -3.92 -11.72
C ASN A 172 27.17 -3.36 -12.85
N LYS A 173 26.69 -3.38 -14.10
CA LYS A 173 27.36 -2.80 -15.26
C LYS A 173 27.28 -1.28 -15.31
N LYS A 174 26.46 -0.68 -14.45
CA LYS A 174 26.15 0.76 -14.46
C LYS A 174 25.63 1.24 -15.81
N ASP A 175 24.81 0.41 -16.46
CA ASP A 175 24.19 0.75 -17.74
C ASP A 175 23.01 1.71 -17.52
N TYR A 176 23.32 2.95 -17.22
CA TYR A 176 22.33 3.98 -16.90
C TYR A 176 21.71 4.60 -18.15
N GLY A 177 22.43 4.57 -19.31
CA GLY A 177 21.99 5.24 -20.54
C GLY A 177 21.71 6.72 -20.31
N ASP A 178 20.73 7.24 -21.01
CA ASP A 178 20.31 8.65 -20.96
C ASP A 178 19.55 9.01 -19.66
N TYR A 179 19.30 8.03 -18.79
CA TYR A 179 18.54 8.19 -17.53
C TYR A 179 19.41 8.55 -16.33
N TYR A 180 20.73 8.68 -16.56
CA TYR A 180 21.68 9.09 -15.54
C TYR A 180 21.38 10.49 -15.03
N TYR A 181 21.37 10.65 -13.71
CA TYR A 181 21.17 11.92 -13.04
C TYR A 181 22.37 12.26 -12.16
N GLU A 182 23.12 13.27 -12.58
CA GLU A 182 24.39 13.66 -11.96
C GLU A 182 24.30 13.88 -10.44
N PRO A 183 23.28 14.60 -9.90
CA PRO A 183 23.21 14.86 -8.46
C PRO A 183 23.18 13.62 -7.59
N VAL A 184 22.70 12.49 -8.10
CA VAL A 184 22.68 11.21 -7.37
C VAL A 184 23.72 10.22 -7.88
N ASN A 185 24.46 10.57 -8.93
CA ASN A 185 25.47 9.72 -9.59
C ASN A 185 24.94 8.33 -9.96
N SER A 186 23.69 8.25 -10.41
CA SER A 186 22.96 7.03 -10.76
C SER A 186 21.65 7.36 -11.48
N VAL A 187 20.80 6.37 -11.74
CA VAL A 187 19.39 6.57 -12.05
C VAL A 187 18.61 6.67 -10.73
N PRO A 188 17.88 7.77 -10.49
CA PRO A 188 17.02 7.86 -9.30
C PRO A 188 15.83 6.91 -9.44
N VAL A 189 15.53 6.15 -8.37
CA VAL A 189 14.41 5.20 -8.34
C VAL A 189 13.15 5.85 -7.79
N ASN A 190 13.28 6.51 -6.65
CA ASN A 190 12.19 7.23 -6.00
C ASN A 190 12.68 8.60 -5.54
N PHE A 191 11.73 9.51 -5.38
CA PHE A 191 12.00 10.78 -4.71
C PHE A 191 10.98 11.09 -3.61
N LEU A 192 11.44 11.86 -2.62
CA LEU A 192 10.63 12.39 -1.53
C LEU A 192 10.16 13.80 -1.87
N SER A 193 8.90 14.09 -1.63
CA SER A 193 8.35 15.44 -1.79
C SER A 193 7.43 15.83 -0.62
N THR A 194 7.22 17.14 -0.47
CA THR A 194 6.31 17.70 0.54
C THR A 194 4.85 17.70 0.11
N LEU A 195 4.50 16.94 -0.93
CA LEU A 195 3.13 16.78 -1.37
C LEU A 195 2.29 16.12 -0.28
N ASP A 196 1.10 16.66 -0.04
CA ASP A 196 0.14 16.07 0.88
C ASP A 196 -0.69 15.02 0.14
N ILE A 197 -0.48 13.76 0.46
CA ILE A 197 -1.18 12.63 -0.11
C ILE A 197 -1.92 11.83 0.96
N THR A 198 -2.92 11.09 0.55
CA THR A 198 -3.70 10.18 1.38
C THR A 198 -4.03 8.91 0.61
N ASN A 199 -4.70 7.96 1.25
CA ASN A 199 -5.15 6.73 0.60
C ASN A 199 -5.93 7.00 -0.69
N GLY A 200 -5.62 6.24 -1.75
CA GLY A 200 -6.22 6.39 -3.08
C GLY A 200 -5.41 7.27 -4.04
N ASN A 201 -4.35 7.93 -3.59
CA ASN A 201 -3.46 8.69 -4.48
C ASN A 201 -2.43 7.82 -5.22
N SER A 202 -2.31 6.52 -4.89
CA SER A 202 -1.39 5.60 -5.57
C SER A 202 -1.63 5.58 -7.09
N GLY A 203 -0.56 5.80 -7.88
CA GLY A 203 -0.61 5.94 -9.34
C GLY A 203 -0.93 7.36 -9.84
N SER A 204 -1.17 8.33 -8.94
CA SER A 204 -1.39 9.72 -9.35
C SER A 204 -0.12 10.33 -9.94
N ALA A 205 -0.30 11.10 -11.02
CA ALA A 205 0.79 11.79 -11.69
C ALA A 205 1.41 12.87 -10.78
N THR A 206 2.74 12.84 -10.66
CA THR A 206 3.52 13.94 -10.12
C THR A 206 4.12 14.70 -11.30
N ILE A 207 3.79 15.98 -11.42
CA ILE A 207 4.20 16.82 -12.53
C ILE A 207 5.06 17.99 -12.03
N ASN A 208 5.95 18.49 -12.88
CA ASN A 208 6.71 19.71 -12.62
C ASN A 208 5.93 20.98 -13.00
N SER A 209 6.57 22.16 -12.89
CA SER A 209 5.97 23.46 -13.26
C SER A 209 5.64 23.60 -14.76
N ASP A 210 6.27 22.80 -15.59
CA ASP A 210 6.07 22.81 -17.04
C ASP A 210 5.03 21.76 -17.49
N PHE A 211 4.33 21.14 -16.50
CA PHE A 211 3.33 20.08 -16.70
C PHE A 211 3.90 18.77 -17.28
N GLU A 212 5.19 18.54 -17.13
CA GLU A 212 5.81 17.28 -17.50
C GLU A 212 5.70 16.26 -16.38
N LEU A 213 5.45 14.99 -16.73
CA LEU A 213 5.38 13.88 -15.79
C LEU A 213 6.77 13.54 -15.25
N VAL A 214 7.02 13.83 -13.98
CA VAL A 214 8.30 13.55 -13.31
C VAL A 214 8.25 12.34 -12.41
N GLY A 215 7.07 11.80 -12.14
CA GLY A 215 6.92 10.60 -11.32
C GLY A 215 5.48 10.20 -11.09
N LEU A 216 5.30 9.09 -10.38
CA LEU A 216 4.01 8.58 -9.96
C LEU A 216 4.03 8.41 -8.44
N ALA A 217 3.10 9.06 -7.75
CA ALA A 217 2.93 8.88 -6.31
C ALA A 217 2.48 7.45 -6.02
N PHE A 218 3.08 6.79 -5.02
CA PHE A 218 2.67 5.43 -4.69
C PHE A 218 2.61 5.16 -3.19
N ASP A 219 3.36 5.91 -2.37
CA ASP A 219 3.40 5.68 -0.92
C ASP A 219 3.75 6.97 -0.17
N GLY A 220 3.74 6.90 1.13
CA GLY A 220 4.22 7.93 2.03
C GLY A 220 5.21 7.35 3.04
N MET A 221 6.05 8.20 3.61
CA MET A 221 6.89 7.80 4.73
C MET A 221 6.03 7.38 5.92
N LEU A 222 6.60 6.63 6.86
CA LEU A 222 5.87 6.17 8.07
C LEU A 222 5.22 7.33 8.83
N GLU A 223 5.85 8.48 8.85
CA GLU A 223 5.37 9.71 9.47
C GLU A 223 4.10 10.26 8.79
N THR A 224 3.84 9.87 7.55
CA THR A 224 2.63 10.29 6.81
C THR A 224 1.37 9.54 7.20
N ILE A 225 1.44 8.47 8.00
CA ILE A 225 0.25 7.71 8.46
C ILE A 225 -0.79 8.63 9.13
N ILE A 226 -0.33 9.72 9.77
CA ILE A 226 -1.23 10.71 10.36
C ILE A 226 -1.84 11.68 9.35
N ALA A 227 -1.45 11.64 8.07
CA ALA A 227 -1.86 12.62 7.06
C ALA A 227 -3.38 12.69 6.83
N ASP A 228 -4.11 11.57 7.05
CA ASP A 228 -5.58 11.56 7.01
C ASP A 228 -6.24 12.49 8.04
N TYR A 229 -5.49 12.88 9.07
CA TYR A 229 -5.99 13.71 10.18
C TYR A 229 -5.26 15.05 10.27
N LYS A 230 -3.98 15.09 9.94
CA LYS A 230 -3.13 16.25 10.09
C LYS A 230 -1.91 16.17 9.21
N TYR A 231 -1.70 17.16 8.34
CA TYR A 231 -0.42 17.37 7.67
C TYR A 231 0.64 17.82 8.70
N ILE A 232 1.83 17.21 8.63
CA ILE A 232 2.99 17.57 9.42
C ILE A 232 4.15 17.93 8.50
N PRO A 233 5.02 18.89 8.89
CA PRO A 233 6.13 19.34 8.05
C PRO A 233 7.17 18.25 7.71
N GLU A 234 7.25 17.21 8.55
CA GLU A 234 8.13 16.05 8.38
C GLU A 234 7.56 15.00 7.41
N ALA A 235 6.26 15.06 7.11
CA ALA A 235 5.63 14.15 6.17
C ALA A 235 6.24 14.28 4.76
N ARG A 236 6.48 13.14 4.11
CA ARG A 236 6.93 13.09 2.71
C ARG A 236 6.10 12.07 1.94
N ASN A 237 5.66 12.50 0.76
CA ASN A 237 5.19 11.62 -0.28
C ASN A 237 6.39 10.91 -0.92
N ILE A 238 6.21 9.67 -1.33
CA ILE A 238 7.16 8.90 -2.10
C ILE A 238 6.58 8.71 -3.50
N SER A 239 7.31 9.21 -4.50
CA SER A 239 6.98 9.00 -5.92
C SER A 239 8.06 8.17 -6.59
N VAL A 240 7.68 7.22 -7.44
CA VAL A 240 8.63 6.59 -8.36
C VAL A 240 9.07 7.63 -9.39
N ASP A 241 10.37 7.71 -9.64
CA ASP A 241 10.95 8.68 -10.57
C ASP A 241 10.70 8.26 -12.04
N SER A 242 10.33 9.20 -12.90
CA SER A 242 10.07 8.91 -14.32
C SER A 242 11.28 8.31 -15.02
N ARG A 243 12.50 8.69 -14.63
CA ARG A 243 13.74 8.14 -15.20
C ARG A 243 13.90 6.66 -14.89
N TYR A 244 13.43 6.18 -13.73
CA TYR A 244 13.51 4.77 -13.39
C TYR A 244 12.55 3.92 -14.23
N PHE A 245 11.30 4.33 -14.40
CA PHE A 245 10.40 3.53 -15.22
C PHE A 245 10.75 3.60 -16.72
N LEU A 246 11.26 4.75 -17.22
CA LEU A 246 11.77 4.84 -18.57
C LEU A 246 13.02 3.95 -18.76
N TRP A 247 13.97 3.98 -17.81
CA TRP A 247 15.12 3.10 -17.79
C TRP A 247 14.70 1.62 -17.78
N THR A 248 13.68 1.27 -17.02
CA THR A 248 13.13 -0.08 -16.98
C THR A 248 12.55 -0.50 -18.33
N LEU A 249 11.78 0.37 -18.97
CA LEU A 249 11.22 0.10 -20.30
C LEU A 249 12.32 -0.08 -21.35
N ASP A 250 13.36 0.76 -21.33
CA ASP A 250 14.46 0.70 -22.29
C ASP A 250 15.41 -0.48 -22.00
N LYS A 251 16.11 -0.48 -20.86
CA LYS A 251 17.22 -1.39 -20.60
C LYS A 251 16.79 -2.76 -20.10
N LEU A 252 15.72 -2.82 -19.30
CA LEU A 252 15.28 -4.09 -18.73
C LEU A 252 14.30 -4.81 -19.65
N GLU A 253 13.31 -4.12 -20.20
CA GLU A 253 12.23 -4.75 -20.96
C GLU A 253 12.38 -4.63 -22.49
N ASN A 254 13.24 -3.74 -22.99
CA ASN A 254 13.41 -3.41 -24.42
C ASN A 254 12.05 -3.07 -25.08
N ALA A 255 11.24 -2.27 -24.40
CA ALA A 255 9.89 -1.90 -24.81
C ALA A 255 9.91 -0.67 -25.73
N GLU A 256 10.65 -0.76 -26.86
CA GLU A 256 10.80 0.34 -27.84
C GLU A 256 9.46 0.85 -28.34
N ASN A 257 8.50 -0.05 -28.58
CA ASN A 257 7.16 0.30 -29.02
C ASN A 257 6.40 1.23 -28.04
N ILE A 258 6.68 1.15 -26.75
CA ILE A 258 6.09 2.04 -25.75
C ILE A 258 6.84 3.36 -25.72
N LEU A 259 8.17 3.29 -25.78
CA LEU A 259 9.01 4.49 -25.75
C LEU A 259 8.77 5.39 -26.97
N GLU A 260 8.52 4.82 -28.15
CA GLU A 260 8.19 5.55 -29.37
C GLU A 260 6.84 6.32 -29.29
N GLU A 261 5.90 5.85 -28.46
CA GLU A 261 4.62 6.53 -28.22
C GLU A 261 4.73 7.68 -27.22
N LEU A 262 5.83 7.76 -26.45
CA LEU A 262 6.01 8.77 -25.41
C LEU A 262 6.74 10.01 -25.95
N SER A 263 6.24 11.18 -25.59
CA SER A 263 6.98 12.44 -25.77
C SER A 263 7.93 12.62 -24.59
N ILE A 264 9.16 12.16 -24.74
CA ILE A 264 10.18 12.27 -23.69
C ILE A 264 10.87 13.62 -23.81
N THR A 265 10.73 14.46 -22.77
CA THR A 265 11.36 15.77 -22.68
C THR A 265 12.47 15.75 -21.63
N CYS A 266 13.56 16.43 -21.93
CA CYS A 266 14.61 16.84 -20.97
C CYS A 266 15.22 15.73 -20.08
N LEU A 267 15.64 14.58 -20.65
CA LEU A 267 16.49 13.65 -19.91
C LEU A 267 17.88 14.24 -19.59
N LEU A 268 18.32 15.25 -20.31
CA LEU A 268 19.71 15.80 -20.26
C LEU A 268 19.90 17.03 -19.35
N TYR A 269 18.86 17.71 -18.87
CA TYR A 269 19.03 18.96 -18.11
C TYR A 269 17.98 19.11 -17.01
N THR A 270 18.36 18.71 -15.79
CA THR A 270 17.83 19.32 -14.58
C THR A 270 18.98 19.93 -13.77
N SER A 271 19.59 20.99 -14.29
CA SER A 271 20.23 21.92 -13.39
C SER A 271 19.14 22.53 -12.51
N PRO A 272 19.28 22.54 -11.16
CA PRO A 272 18.37 23.28 -10.32
C PRO A 272 18.28 24.72 -10.85
N SER A 273 17.07 25.20 -11.08
CA SER A 273 16.91 26.64 -11.40
C SER A 273 17.56 27.43 -10.27
N PRO A 274 18.28 28.53 -10.55
CA PRO A 274 18.82 29.41 -9.51
C PRO A 274 17.78 29.95 -8.53
N ARG A 275 16.47 29.72 -8.80
CA ARG A 275 15.34 30.06 -7.89
C ARG A 275 15.06 29.03 -6.82
N ASP A 276 15.63 27.83 -6.90
CA ASP A 276 15.39 26.74 -5.96
C ASP A 276 16.44 26.67 -4.83
N ALA A 277 17.33 27.65 -4.78
CA ALA A 277 18.44 27.73 -3.82
C ALA A 277 18.15 28.58 -2.57
N TYR A 278 16.88 28.86 -2.23
CA TYR A 278 16.52 29.61 -1.02
C TYR A 278 15.36 28.94 -0.26
#